data_d4e2d436e4d648bd583bd2319794af10
#
_entry.id   d4e2d436e4d648bd583bd2319794af10
#
_cell.length_a   1.000
_cell.length_b   1.000
_cell.length_c   1.000
_cell.angle_alpha   90.00
_cell.angle_beta   90.00
_cell.angle_gamma   90.00
#
_symmetry.space_group_name_H-M   'P 1'
#
loop_
_entity.id
_entity.type
_entity.pdbx_description
1 polymer ?
#
loop_
_entity_poly.entity_id
_entity_poly.type
_entity_poly.pdbx_seq_one_letter_code
_entity_poly.pdbx_strand_id
1 'polypeptide(L)'
;DKYHIDGLRVDAVASMLYLDFSRKQGEWVANRYGGRENLEAVAFIRRFNEPVHNLFPSTITVAEESTSWPGVTRPSAEGGLGFDYKWNMGWMHDTLQYFKNEAIYRSFHHGTLTFSLLYAFSEKFLLPFSHDEVVHLKRSMLDKMPGDVWQRFANLRLLYA
;
A
#
# COMPACT_ATOMS: atom_id res chain seq x y z
N ASP A 1 21.38 -2.04 14.54
CA ASP A 1 22.75 -2.52 14.83
C ASP A 1 22.84 -4.05 14.90
N LYS A 2 22.18 -4.71 15.87
CA LYS A 2 22.35 -6.16 16.13
C LYS A 2 22.00 -7.06 14.95
N TYR A 3 21.01 -6.69 14.15
CA TYR A 3 20.46 -7.51 13.06
C TYR A 3 20.79 -6.98 11.67
N HIS A 4 21.47 -5.84 11.55
CA HIS A 4 21.86 -5.19 10.28
C HIS A 4 20.68 -5.08 9.29
N ILE A 5 19.52 -4.60 9.80
CA ILE A 5 18.31 -4.41 9.00
C ILE A 5 18.43 -3.07 8.26
N ASP A 6 18.20 -3.09 6.94
CA ASP A 6 18.29 -1.92 6.06
C ASP A 6 16.95 -1.19 5.91
N GLY A 7 15.85 -1.82 6.28
CA GLY A 7 14.51 -1.20 6.20
C GLY A 7 13.46 -1.93 7.01
N LEU A 8 12.38 -1.21 7.29
CA LEU A 8 11.23 -1.69 8.04
C LEU A 8 9.94 -1.40 7.27
N ARG A 9 9.11 -2.41 7.04
CA ARG A 9 7.75 -2.22 6.57
C ARG A 9 6.77 -2.33 7.74
N VAL A 10 5.94 -1.32 7.89
CA VAL A 10 4.84 -1.33 8.86
C VAL A 10 3.58 -1.81 8.17
N ASP A 11 3.05 -2.91 8.68
CA ASP A 11 1.87 -3.60 8.17
C ASP A 11 0.58 -2.88 8.55
N ALA A 12 -0.42 -2.88 7.67
CA ALA A 12 -1.79 -2.44 7.91
C ALA A 12 -1.90 -1.07 8.62
N VAL A 13 -1.12 -0.08 8.21
CA VAL A 13 -1.09 1.25 8.84
C VAL A 13 -2.47 1.91 8.88
N ALA A 14 -3.32 1.65 7.87
CA ALA A 14 -4.70 2.14 7.88
C ALA A 14 -5.49 1.71 9.13
N SER A 15 -5.28 0.47 9.61
CA SER A 15 -5.93 -0.03 10.82
C SER A 15 -5.45 0.66 12.11
N MET A 16 -4.27 1.25 12.08
CA MET A 16 -3.74 2.05 13.19
C MET A 16 -4.31 3.47 13.17
N LEU A 17 -4.43 4.07 11.97
CA LEU A 17 -4.79 5.48 11.79
C LEU A 17 -6.25 5.79 12.05
N TYR A 18 -7.14 4.81 11.86
CA TYR A 18 -8.59 5.03 11.92
C TYR A 18 -9.25 4.20 13.01
N LEU A 19 -9.94 4.88 13.93
CA LEU A 19 -10.70 4.26 15.03
C LEU A 19 -11.89 3.43 14.53
N ASP A 20 -12.43 3.78 13.36
CA ASP A 20 -13.56 3.11 12.70
C ASP A 20 -13.13 2.05 11.67
N PHE A 21 -11.83 1.75 11.55
CA PHE A 21 -11.34 0.79 10.56
C PHE A 21 -11.99 -0.58 10.74
N SER A 22 -12.69 -1.05 9.70
CA SER A 22 -13.44 -2.32 9.71
C SER A 22 -14.50 -2.45 10.81
N ARG A 23 -14.99 -1.34 11.37
CA ARG A 23 -16.00 -1.30 12.42
C ARG A 23 -17.32 -0.72 11.92
N LYS A 24 -18.43 -1.20 12.49
CA LYS A 24 -19.75 -0.65 12.22
C LYS A 24 -20.02 0.58 13.08
N GLN A 25 -21.04 1.34 12.70
CA GLN A 25 -21.51 2.45 13.51
C GLN A 25 -21.90 1.96 14.92
N GLY A 26 -21.37 2.63 15.94
CA GLY A 26 -21.56 2.26 17.34
C GLY A 26 -20.54 1.26 17.91
N GLU A 27 -19.63 0.71 17.10
CA GLU A 27 -18.57 -0.22 17.54
C GLU A 27 -17.23 0.49 17.81
N TRP A 28 -17.19 1.80 17.67
CA TRP A 28 -15.98 2.61 17.91
C TRP A 28 -16.35 3.93 18.60
N VAL A 29 -15.36 4.55 19.23
CA VAL A 29 -15.51 5.84 19.93
C VAL A 29 -14.67 6.88 19.22
N ALA A 30 -15.28 8.03 18.94
CA ALA A 30 -14.59 9.14 18.32
C ALA A 30 -13.45 9.68 19.20
N ASN A 31 -12.43 10.26 18.59
CA ASN A 31 -11.35 10.94 19.30
C ASN A 31 -11.87 12.19 20.03
N ARG A 32 -11.03 12.81 20.84
CA ARG A 32 -11.37 14.00 21.65
C ARG A 32 -11.88 15.22 20.87
N TYR A 33 -11.73 15.22 19.54
CA TYR A 33 -12.24 16.26 18.65
C TYR A 33 -13.46 15.83 17.84
N GLY A 34 -14.00 14.62 18.11
CA GLY A 34 -15.14 14.05 17.40
C GLY A 34 -14.81 13.38 16.06
N GLY A 35 -13.53 13.29 15.71
CA GLY A 35 -13.07 12.66 14.49
C GLY A 35 -12.81 11.15 14.64
N ARG A 36 -12.52 10.50 13.50
CA ARG A 36 -12.22 9.07 13.42
C ARG A 36 -10.73 8.74 13.45
N GLU A 37 -9.88 9.76 13.43
CA GLU A 37 -8.43 9.58 13.45
C GLU A 37 -7.97 9.12 14.84
N ASN A 38 -7.13 8.09 14.87
CA ASN A 38 -6.46 7.63 16.10
C ASN A 38 -5.24 8.50 16.36
N LEU A 39 -5.43 9.55 17.15
CA LEU A 39 -4.39 10.55 17.42
C LEU A 39 -3.17 9.97 18.13
N GLU A 40 -3.38 8.97 18.99
CA GLU A 40 -2.34 8.28 19.73
C GLU A 40 -1.47 7.44 18.77
N ALA A 41 -2.09 6.74 17.83
CA ALA A 41 -1.37 5.97 16.82
C ALA A 41 -0.61 6.89 15.85
N VAL A 42 -1.20 8.03 15.45
CA VAL A 42 -0.50 9.05 14.64
C VAL A 42 0.75 9.55 15.36
N ALA A 43 0.61 9.89 16.66
CA ALA A 43 1.73 10.33 17.47
C ALA A 43 2.79 9.22 17.63
N PHE A 44 2.37 7.97 17.81
CA PHE A 44 3.28 6.82 17.88
C PHE A 44 4.07 6.64 16.57
N ILE A 45 3.40 6.67 15.41
CA ILE A 45 4.04 6.50 14.10
C ILE A 45 5.10 7.60 13.87
N ARG A 46 4.79 8.85 14.17
CA ARG A 46 5.76 9.95 14.08
C ARG A 46 6.96 9.74 14.99
N ARG A 47 6.73 9.35 16.23
CA ARG A 47 7.78 9.03 17.22
C ARG A 47 8.55 7.75 16.87
N PHE A 48 8.01 6.88 16.03
CA PHE A 48 8.73 5.73 15.48
C PHE A 48 9.67 6.15 14.35
N ASN A 49 9.18 6.91 13.37
CA ASN A 49 9.96 7.29 12.18
C ASN A 49 11.09 8.29 12.51
N GLU A 50 10.84 9.28 13.36
CA GLU A 50 11.81 10.32 13.66
C GLU A 50 13.13 9.79 14.27
N PRO A 51 13.13 8.96 15.32
CA PRO A 51 14.35 8.36 15.84
C PRO A 51 15.03 7.40 14.86
N VAL A 52 14.26 6.66 14.03
CA VAL A 52 14.86 5.77 13.04
C VAL A 52 15.72 6.57 12.07
N HIS A 53 15.20 7.66 11.51
CA HIS A 53 15.93 8.49 10.57
C HIS A 53 17.10 9.25 11.23
N ASN A 54 16.96 9.68 12.47
CA ASN A 54 18.01 10.41 13.18
C ASN A 54 19.18 9.52 13.60
N LEU A 55 18.89 8.29 14.04
CA LEU A 55 19.90 7.36 14.55
C LEU A 55 20.45 6.43 13.47
N PHE A 56 19.64 6.15 12.46
CA PHE A 56 19.96 5.21 11.38
C PHE A 56 19.57 5.79 10.01
N PRO A 57 20.25 6.84 9.54
CA PRO A 57 19.84 7.61 8.35
C PRO A 57 19.86 6.81 7.03
N SER A 58 20.48 5.63 7.02
CA SER A 58 20.46 4.72 5.87
C SER A 58 19.32 3.71 5.90
N THR A 59 18.57 3.65 7.01
CA THR A 59 17.43 2.73 7.15
C THR A 59 16.17 3.36 6.59
N ILE A 60 15.47 2.64 5.71
CA ILE A 60 14.21 3.10 5.12
C ILE A 60 13.01 2.58 5.90
N THR A 61 11.95 3.39 5.96
CA THR A 61 10.66 2.98 6.52
C THR A 61 9.58 3.04 5.46
N VAL A 62 8.75 1.99 5.39
CA VAL A 62 7.72 1.81 4.37
C VAL A 62 6.38 1.57 5.04
N ALA A 63 5.36 2.32 4.64
CA ALA A 63 3.99 2.10 5.10
C ALA A 63 3.21 1.21 4.13
N GLU A 64 2.58 0.16 4.64
CA GLU A 64 1.44 -0.43 3.97
C GLU A 64 0.18 0.31 4.42
N GLU A 65 -0.18 1.33 3.66
CA GLU A 65 -1.34 2.18 3.93
C GLU A 65 -2.20 2.26 2.66
N SER A 66 -3.42 1.73 2.72
CA SER A 66 -4.31 1.54 1.58
C SER A 66 -5.37 2.63 1.41
N THR A 67 -5.39 3.62 2.31
CA THR A 67 -6.38 4.70 2.27
C THR A 67 -5.84 5.98 1.63
N SER A 68 -6.65 7.01 1.59
CA SER A 68 -6.29 8.36 1.15
C SER A 68 -5.74 9.24 2.29
N TRP A 69 -5.16 8.65 3.35
CA TRP A 69 -4.54 9.46 4.41
C TRP A 69 -3.46 10.37 3.82
N PRO A 70 -3.52 11.69 4.05
CA PRO A 70 -2.60 12.62 3.41
C PRO A 70 -1.24 12.67 4.13
N GLY A 71 -0.16 12.76 3.35
CA GLY A 71 1.19 13.00 3.86
C GLY A 71 1.76 11.81 4.63
N VAL A 72 1.48 10.58 4.22
CA VAL A 72 2.13 9.37 4.78
C VAL A 72 3.65 9.47 4.65
N THR A 73 4.12 9.94 3.50
CA THR A 73 5.55 10.10 3.19
C THR A 73 6.08 11.51 3.36
N ARG A 74 5.26 12.43 3.92
CA ARG A 74 5.70 13.77 4.26
C ARG A 74 6.45 13.75 5.60
N PRO A 75 7.51 14.55 5.79
CA PRO A 75 8.21 14.67 7.06
C PRO A 75 7.27 14.99 8.24
N SER A 76 7.56 14.42 9.40
CA SER A 76 6.76 14.66 10.63
C SER A 76 6.73 16.14 11.01
N ALA A 77 7.83 16.87 10.80
CA ALA A 77 7.94 18.31 11.03
C ALA A 77 6.98 19.14 10.16
N GLU A 78 6.56 18.61 9.01
CA GLU A 78 5.61 19.21 8.08
C GLU A 78 4.17 18.66 8.27
N GLY A 79 3.93 17.96 9.37
CA GLY A 79 2.63 17.39 9.70
C GLY A 79 2.34 16.01 9.09
N GLY A 80 3.30 15.42 8.37
CA GLY A 80 3.19 14.06 7.83
C GLY A 80 3.40 12.96 8.86
N LEU A 81 3.42 11.69 8.40
CA LEU A 81 3.71 10.53 9.25
C LEU A 81 5.21 10.17 9.29
N GLY A 82 5.99 10.67 8.32
CA GLY A 82 7.45 10.53 8.29
C GLY A 82 7.97 9.23 7.67
N PHE A 83 7.15 8.45 6.99
CA PHE A 83 7.66 7.30 6.23
C PHE A 83 8.46 7.75 4.99
N ASP A 84 9.45 6.96 4.59
CA ASP A 84 10.17 7.22 3.33
C ASP A 84 9.33 6.87 2.12
N TYR A 85 8.57 5.77 2.19
CA TYR A 85 7.74 5.27 1.10
C TYR A 85 6.38 4.76 1.59
N LYS A 86 5.44 4.73 0.67
CA LYS A 86 4.12 4.11 0.83
C LYS A 86 3.89 3.08 -0.28
N TRP A 87 3.35 1.92 0.05
CA TRP A 87 2.89 0.96 -0.94
C TRP A 87 1.69 1.49 -1.72
N ASN A 88 1.76 1.44 -3.06
CA ASN A 88 0.62 1.78 -3.92
C ASN A 88 -0.28 0.56 -4.09
N MET A 89 -1.16 0.33 -3.12
CA MET A 89 -2.10 -0.78 -3.15
C MET A 89 -3.16 -0.60 -4.25
N GLY A 90 -3.54 0.64 -4.57
CA GLY A 90 -4.44 0.95 -5.68
C GLY A 90 -3.86 0.50 -7.02
N TRP A 91 -2.62 0.88 -7.31
CA TRP A 91 -1.91 0.43 -8.51
C TRP A 91 -1.86 -1.11 -8.59
N MET A 92 -1.56 -1.79 -7.50
CA MET A 92 -1.50 -3.25 -7.47
C MET A 92 -2.85 -3.87 -7.83
N HIS A 93 -3.93 -3.43 -7.19
CA HIS A 93 -5.27 -3.95 -7.46
C HIS A 93 -5.71 -3.69 -8.90
N ASP A 94 -5.52 -2.47 -9.40
CA ASP A 94 -5.88 -2.07 -10.76
C ASP A 94 -5.09 -2.86 -11.79
N THR A 95 -3.78 -3.02 -11.58
CA THR A 95 -2.90 -3.81 -12.44
C THR A 95 -3.33 -5.28 -12.48
N LEU A 96 -3.55 -5.90 -11.33
CA LEU A 96 -4.02 -7.28 -11.26
C LEU A 96 -5.40 -7.45 -11.88
N GLN A 97 -6.30 -6.50 -11.70
CA GLN A 97 -7.62 -6.51 -12.32
C GLN A 97 -7.54 -6.40 -13.84
N TYR A 98 -6.68 -5.52 -14.36
CA TYR A 98 -6.43 -5.39 -15.80
C TYR A 98 -5.91 -6.70 -16.41
N PHE A 99 -4.93 -7.34 -15.77
CA PHE A 99 -4.32 -8.57 -16.26
C PHE A 99 -5.22 -9.81 -16.15
N LYS A 100 -6.25 -9.80 -15.28
CA LYS A 100 -7.29 -10.84 -15.22
C LYS A 100 -8.19 -10.86 -16.46
N ASN A 101 -8.32 -9.75 -17.16
CA ASN A 101 -9.11 -9.70 -18.38
C ASN A 101 -8.40 -10.45 -19.50
N GLU A 102 -9.17 -11.16 -20.34
CA GLU A 102 -8.64 -11.72 -21.56
C GLU A 102 -8.10 -10.62 -22.48
N ALA A 103 -7.02 -10.92 -23.21
CA ALA A 103 -6.29 -9.93 -24.00
C ALA A 103 -7.18 -9.15 -24.98
N ILE A 104 -8.20 -9.81 -25.55
CA ILE A 104 -9.15 -9.20 -26.50
C ILE A 104 -9.98 -8.05 -25.88
N TYR A 105 -10.20 -8.08 -24.55
CA TYR A 105 -11.00 -7.07 -23.85
C TYR A 105 -10.17 -5.97 -23.20
N ARG A 106 -8.84 -6.11 -23.14
CA ARG A 106 -7.97 -5.17 -22.41
C ARG A 106 -8.00 -3.74 -22.94
N SER A 107 -8.23 -3.57 -24.26
CA SER A 107 -8.37 -2.25 -24.87
C SER A 107 -9.51 -1.42 -24.23
N PHE A 108 -10.57 -2.07 -23.77
CA PHE A 108 -11.70 -1.41 -23.10
C PHE A 108 -11.45 -1.10 -21.63
N HIS A 109 -10.37 -1.63 -21.05
CA HIS A 109 -10.03 -1.48 -19.63
C HIS A 109 -8.70 -0.73 -19.41
N HIS A 110 -8.16 -0.09 -20.45
CA HIS A 110 -6.88 0.61 -20.37
C HIS A 110 -6.88 1.71 -19.29
N GLY A 111 -8.01 2.38 -19.07
CA GLY A 111 -8.17 3.36 -18.01
C GLY A 111 -7.91 2.81 -16.60
N THR A 112 -8.18 1.53 -16.33
CA THR A 112 -7.85 0.89 -15.06
C THR A 112 -6.33 0.86 -14.84
N LEU A 113 -5.56 0.50 -15.86
CA LEU A 113 -4.11 0.44 -15.76
C LEU A 113 -3.47 1.82 -15.55
N THR A 114 -4.03 2.86 -16.16
CA THR A 114 -3.47 4.22 -16.12
C THR A 114 -4.03 5.07 -14.97
N PHE A 115 -5.03 4.60 -14.23
CA PHE A 115 -5.69 5.38 -13.17
C PHE A 115 -4.71 5.86 -12.09
N SER A 116 -3.76 5.02 -11.72
CA SER A 116 -2.75 5.34 -10.71
C SER A 116 -1.85 6.54 -11.08
N LEU A 117 -1.75 6.89 -12.36
CA LEU A 117 -0.99 8.05 -12.81
C LEU A 117 -1.61 9.36 -12.32
N LEU A 118 -2.92 9.41 -12.05
CA LEU A 118 -3.60 10.60 -11.54
C LEU A 118 -3.10 11.03 -10.16
N TYR A 119 -2.61 10.09 -9.36
CA TYR A 119 -2.11 10.36 -8.02
C TYR A 119 -0.66 9.91 -7.78
N ALA A 120 0.06 9.54 -8.85
CA ALA A 120 1.40 8.96 -8.78
C ALA A 120 2.42 9.80 -7.97
N PHE A 121 2.21 11.12 -7.90
CA PHE A 121 3.11 12.07 -7.23
C PHE A 121 2.55 12.63 -5.91
N SER A 122 1.41 12.13 -5.44
CA SER A 122 0.82 12.59 -4.16
C SER A 122 1.60 12.09 -2.95
N GLU A 123 2.31 10.97 -3.10
CA GLU A 123 3.17 10.32 -2.09
C GLU A 123 4.41 9.73 -2.79
N LYS A 124 5.41 9.32 -2.03
CA LYS A 124 6.55 8.55 -2.55
C LYS A 124 6.17 7.07 -2.59
N PHE A 125 5.62 6.65 -3.73
CA PHE A 125 5.10 5.29 -3.87
C PHE A 125 6.15 4.25 -4.23
N LEU A 126 6.03 3.06 -3.63
CA LEU A 126 6.54 1.80 -4.14
C LEU A 126 5.41 1.03 -4.82
N LEU A 127 5.72 0.27 -5.86
CA LEU A 127 4.76 -0.52 -6.64
C LEU A 127 4.90 -2.01 -6.31
N PRO A 128 4.32 -2.50 -5.20
CA PRO A 128 4.48 -3.89 -4.78
C PRO A 128 3.46 -4.81 -5.46
N PHE A 129 3.85 -6.06 -5.65
CA PHE A 129 2.90 -7.17 -5.64
C PHE A 129 2.99 -7.83 -4.27
N SER A 130 2.03 -7.51 -3.39
CA SER A 130 2.02 -8.05 -2.04
C SER A 130 1.87 -9.57 -2.03
N HIS A 131 2.59 -10.23 -1.11
CA HIS A 131 2.42 -11.65 -0.85
C HIS A 131 0.98 -12.02 -0.46
N ASP A 132 0.23 -11.08 0.11
CA ASP A 132 -1.19 -11.26 0.47
C ASP A 132 -2.09 -11.55 -0.74
N GLU A 133 -1.64 -11.21 -1.94
CA GLU A 133 -2.38 -11.53 -3.17
C GLU A 133 -2.20 -12.98 -3.63
N VAL A 134 -1.27 -13.73 -3.05
CA VAL A 134 -0.97 -15.13 -3.41
C VAL A 134 -1.10 -16.11 -2.23
N VAL A 135 -1.66 -15.68 -1.11
CA VAL A 135 -1.94 -16.53 0.04
C VAL A 135 -3.06 -17.54 -0.25
N HIS A 136 -3.28 -18.45 0.69
CA HIS A 136 -4.31 -19.49 0.62
C HIS A 136 -5.67 -18.92 0.16
N LEU A 137 -6.33 -19.58 -0.79
CA LEU A 137 -7.57 -19.21 -1.48
C LEU A 137 -7.48 -18.06 -2.50
N LYS A 138 -6.37 -17.31 -2.58
CA LYS A 138 -6.21 -16.22 -3.57
C LYS A 138 -5.53 -16.64 -4.87
N ARG A 139 -5.11 -17.88 -5.00
CA ARG A 139 -4.39 -18.46 -6.16
C ARG A 139 -2.98 -17.87 -6.36
N SER A 140 -2.16 -18.56 -7.15
CA SER A 140 -0.85 -18.05 -7.58
C SER A 140 -0.99 -16.88 -8.56
N MET A 141 0.09 -16.11 -8.77
CA MET A 141 0.10 -15.07 -9.78
C MET A 141 -0.17 -15.63 -11.18
N LEU A 142 0.33 -16.83 -11.48
CA LEU A 142 0.08 -17.51 -12.74
C LEU A 142 -1.41 -17.85 -12.91
N ASP A 143 -2.07 -18.33 -11.85
CA ASP A 143 -3.49 -18.72 -11.89
C ASP A 143 -4.44 -17.53 -11.94
N LYS A 144 -3.95 -16.32 -11.68
CA LYS A 144 -4.70 -15.08 -11.88
C LYS A 144 -4.79 -14.68 -13.34
N MET A 145 -3.87 -15.19 -14.17
CA MET A 145 -3.82 -14.87 -15.61
C MET A 145 -4.86 -15.69 -16.39
N PRO A 146 -5.53 -15.10 -17.41
CA PRO A 146 -6.51 -15.79 -18.24
C PRO A 146 -5.87 -16.71 -19.28
N GLY A 147 -6.68 -17.64 -19.79
CA GLY A 147 -6.32 -18.51 -20.91
C GLY A 147 -5.73 -19.86 -20.49
N ASP A 148 -5.16 -20.56 -21.46
CA ASP A 148 -4.44 -21.81 -21.24
C ASP A 148 -3.06 -21.58 -20.57
N VAL A 149 -2.32 -22.63 -20.28
CA VAL A 149 -1.05 -22.55 -19.55
C VAL A 149 -0.03 -21.64 -20.26
N TRP A 150 0.06 -21.70 -21.59
CA TRP A 150 1.00 -20.90 -22.36
C TRP A 150 0.61 -19.42 -22.36
N GLN A 151 -0.68 -19.13 -22.51
CA GLN A 151 -1.23 -17.79 -22.44
C GLN A 151 -1.03 -17.18 -21.04
N ARG A 152 -1.21 -17.97 -19.99
CA ARG A 152 -0.94 -17.52 -18.60
C ARG A 152 0.52 -17.16 -18.39
N PHE A 153 1.46 -17.98 -18.86
CA PHE A 153 2.89 -17.66 -18.79
C PHE A 153 3.24 -16.41 -19.61
N ALA A 154 2.69 -16.26 -20.81
CA ALA A 154 2.91 -15.06 -21.63
C ALA A 154 2.38 -13.80 -20.94
N ASN A 155 1.18 -13.86 -20.33
CA ASN A 155 0.60 -12.75 -19.58
C ASN A 155 1.41 -12.41 -18.32
N LEU A 156 1.85 -13.43 -17.57
CA LEU A 156 2.68 -13.24 -16.39
C LEU A 156 4.03 -12.59 -16.75
N ARG A 157 4.65 -13.04 -17.84
CA ARG A 157 5.87 -12.41 -18.36
C ARG A 157 5.64 -10.94 -18.70
N LEU A 158 4.53 -10.62 -19.37
CA LEU A 158 4.19 -9.22 -19.70
C LEU A 158 3.97 -8.37 -18.46
N LEU A 159 3.41 -8.93 -17.39
CA LEU A 159 3.21 -8.22 -16.12
C LEU A 159 4.54 -7.81 -15.46
N TYR A 160 5.60 -8.61 -15.63
CA TYR A 160 6.91 -8.36 -15.03
C TYR A 160 7.91 -7.67 -15.98
N ALA A 161 7.52 -7.39 -17.22
CA ALA A 161 8.35 -6.68 -18.20
C ALA A 161 8.21 -5.17 -18.09
#